data_2dd076dfa69795a806ad89e6dcd8362d
#
_entry.id   2dd076dfa69795a806ad89e6dcd8362d
#
_cell.length_a   1.000
_cell.length_b   1.000
_cell.length_c   1.000
_cell.angle_alpha   90.00
_cell.angle_beta   90.00
_cell.angle_gamma   90.00
#
_symmetry.space_group_name_H-M   'P 1'
#
loop_
_entity.id
_entity.type
_entity.pdbx_description
1 polymer ?
#
loop_
_entity_poly.entity_id
_entity_poly.type
_entity_poly.pdbx_seq_one_letter_code
_entity_poly.pdbx_strand_id
1 'polypeptide(L)'
;TFVAFDLATGSVKWKVNGEAPPYGSPVLMTIDGTSQVVFQGQTKLVSFNLADGKQLWELETPVGTGRVNNAASPVADGNKIYYTGLNNGVNAAEIKKAGSNYTVTKLWSNPDFTTVYNTPVLKDGFLYGISSQSRLFCIDAGTGKTAWTDETALQNFGSIVDAGQVLIALTSNSHFVVLKPDGQKFNKVAQLKLAETGIYSHPIVSGNRIFIKDVESLTLYTVN
;
A
#
# COMPACT_ATOMS: atom_id res chain seq x y z
N THR A 1 -3.73 -11.05 -17.47
CA THR A 1 -3.19 -12.40 -17.22
C THR A 1 -2.18 -12.36 -16.10
N PHE A 2 -2.27 -13.31 -15.14
CA PHE A 2 -1.29 -13.55 -14.09
C PHE A 2 -0.57 -14.85 -14.40
N VAL A 3 0.73 -14.88 -14.17
CA VAL A 3 1.59 -16.03 -14.44
C VAL A 3 2.50 -16.24 -13.24
N ALA A 4 2.53 -17.45 -12.72
CA ALA A 4 3.52 -17.86 -11.75
C ALA A 4 4.63 -18.65 -12.43
N PHE A 5 5.87 -18.33 -12.08
CA PHE A 5 7.04 -19.02 -12.59
C PHE A 5 7.75 -19.78 -11.47
N ASP A 6 8.34 -20.89 -11.82
CA ASP A 6 9.31 -21.54 -10.95
C ASP A 6 10.57 -20.68 -10.88
N LEU A 7 11.01 -20.32 -9.70
CA LEU A 7 12.12 -19.40 -9.52
C LEU A 7 13.45 -19.96 -9.98
N ALA A 8 13.65 -21.28 -9.88
CA ALA A 8 14.91 -21.92 -10.24
C ALA A 8 15.03 -22.17 -11.75
N THR A 9 13.90 -22.50 -12.42
CA THR A 9 13.91 -22.93 -13.82
C THR A 9 13.31 -21.93 -14.77
N GLY A 10 12.56 -20.93 -14.28
CA GLY A 10 11.80 -20.01 -15.12
C GLY A 10 10.58 -20.61 -15.80
N SER A 11 10.28 -21.89 -15.55
CA SER A 11 9.12 -22.54 -16.16
C SER A 11 7.80 -22.05 -15.57
N VAL A 12 6.75 -21.97 -16.39
CA VAL A 12 5.42 -21.56 -15.96
C VAL A 12 4.82 -22.66 -15.06
N LYS A 13 4.47 -22.31 -13.83
CA LYS A 13 3.74 -23.17 -12.89
C LYS A 13 2.24 -23.15 -13.16
N TRP A 14 1.68 -21.96 -13.27
CA TRP A 14 0.29 -21.75 -13.63
C TRP A 14 0.09 -20.40 -14.32
N LYS A 15 -1.01 -20.29 -15.04
CA LYS A 15 -1.42 -19.07 -15.73
C LYS A 15 -2.93 -18.93 -15.63
N VAL A 16 -3.38 -17.72 -15.23
CA VAL A 16 -4.82 -17.41 -15.11
C VAL A 16 -5.13 -16.08 -15.78
N ASN A 17 -6.30 -16.02 -16.39
CA ASN A 17 -6.84 -14.77 -16.87
C ASN A 17 -7.67 -14.15 -15.74
N GLY A 18 -7.57 -12.87 -15.57
CA GLY A 18 -8.26 -12.15 -14.49
C GLY A 18 -8.49 -10.71 -14.88
N GLU A 19 -8.67 -9.89 -13.86
CA GLU A 19 -8.81 -8.45 -13.95
C GLU A 19 -7.67 -7.79 -14.75
N ALA A 20 -7.95 -6.64 -15.33
CA ALA A 20 -6.90 -5.83 -15.95
C ALA A 20 -5.85 -5.46 -14.89
N PRO A 21 -4.56 -5.63 -15.19
CA PRO A 21 -3.51 -5.39 -14.22
C PRO A 21 -3.47 -3.90 -13.85
N PRO A 22 -3.43 -3.58 -12.56
CA PRO A 22 -3.22 -2.23 -12.07
C PRO A 22 -1.72 -1.93 -12.02
N TYR A 23 -1.38 -0.77 -11.48
CA TYR A 23 0.01 -0.40 -11.20
C TYR A 23 0.51 -0.96 -9.85
N GLY A 24 -0.41 -1.30 -8.93
CA GLY A 24 -0.06 -1.87 -7.63
C GLY A 24 0.53 -3.28 -7.72
N SER A 25 1.36 -3.64 -6.76
CA SER A 25 1.96 -4.96 -6.66
C SER A 25 1.02 -5.95 -5.96
N PRO A 26 1.03 -7.24 -6.33
CA PRO A 26 0.36 -8.26 -5.56
C PRO A 26 1.01 -8.43 -4.19
N VAL A 27 0.22 -8.88 -3.21
CA VAL A 27 0.68 -9.20 -1.85
C VAL A 27 0.38 -10.64 -1.50
N LEU A 28 1.20 -11.21 -0.63
CA LEU A 28 0.97 -12.54 -0.08
C LEU A 28 0.16 -12.43 1.20
N MET A 29 -0.79 -13.34 1.38
CA MET A 29 -1.46 -13.57 2.64
C MET A 29 -1.68 -15.07 2.87
N THR A 30 -1.81 -15.47 4.13
CA THR A 30 -2.10 -16.87 4.48
C THR A 30 -3.34 -16.90 5.36
N ILE A 31 -4.35 -17.66 4.95
CA ILE A 31 -5.59 -17.84 5.70
C ILE A 31 -5.82 -19.33 5.94
N ASP A 32 -5.89 -19.72 7.22
CA ASP A 32 -6.06 -21.10 7.66
C ASP A 32 -5.15 -22.08 6.90
N GLY A 33 -3.85 -21.76 6.87
CA GLY A 33 -2.80 -22.56 6.24
C GLY A 33 -2.78 -22.52 4.71
N THR A 34 -3.68 -21.76 4.06
CA THR A 34 -3.67 -21.60 2.60
C THR A 34 -2.95 -20.32 2.21
N SER A 35 -1.79 -20.46 1.59
CA SER A 35 -1.06 -19.32 1.03
C SER A 35 -1.71 -18.86 -0.28
N GLN A 36 -1.91 -17.57 -0.39
CA GLN A 36 -2.60 -16.95 -1.52
C GLN A 36 -1.92 -15.65 -1.92
N VAL A 37 -2.03 -15.32 -3.18
CA VAL A 37 -1.59 -14.05 -3.74
C VAL A 37 -2.82 -13.20 -4.04
N VAL A 38 -2.81 -11.97 -3.52
CA VAL A 38 -3.91 -11.02 -3.66
C VAL A 38 -3.42 -9.80 -4.42
N PHE A 39 -4.20 -9.33 -5.35
CA PHE A 39 -3.93 -8.06 -6.02
C PHE A 39 -5.22 -7.27 -6.22
N GLN A 40 -5.05 -5.97 -6.35
CA GLN A 40 -6.13 -5.04 -6.64
C GLN A 40 -6.13 -4.77 -8.14
N GLY A 41 -7.20 -5.21 -8.83
CA GLY A 41 -7.44 -4.91 -10.23
C GLY A 41 -8.06 -3.52 -10.43
N GLN A 42 -8.60 -3.28 -11.61
CA GLN A 42 -9.32 -2.04 -11.89
C GLN A 42 -10.65 -1.97 -11.15
N THR A 43 -11.37 -3.09 -11.06
CA THR A 43 -12.75 -3.14 -10.52
C THR A 43 -12.87 -4.00 -9.27
N LYS A 44 -11.90 -4.85 -8.97
CA LYS A 44 -11.97 -5.77 -7.82
C LYS A 44 -10.60 -6.16 -7.27
N LEU A 45 -10.61 -6.55 -6.00
CA LEU A 45 -9.56 -7.39 -5.41
C LEU A 45 -9.81 -8.82 -5.82
N VAL A 46 -8.76 -9.55 -6.20
CA VAL A 46 -8.84 -10.98 -6.56
C VAL A 46 -7.73 -11.74 -5.86
N SER A 47 -8.07 -12.92 -5.35
CA SER A 47 -7.11 -13.81 -4.70
C SER A 47 -7.00 -15.13 -5.45
N PHE A 48 -5.76 -15.58 -5.61
CA PHE A 48 -5.46 -16.90 -6.16
C PHE A 48 -4.64 -17.74 -5.18
N ASN A 49 -4.90 -19.02 -5.17
CA ASN A 49 -4.06 -19.99 -4.47
C ASN A 49 -2.64 -19.94 -5.06
N LEU A 50 -1.66 -19.77 -4.21
CA LEU A 50 -0.26 -19.64 -4.64
C LEU A 50 0.29 -20.90 -5.31
N ALA A 51 -0.23 -22.08 -4.95
CA ALA A 51 0.28 -23.35 -5.45
C ALA A 51 -0.19 -23.68 -6.88
N ASP A 52 -1.46 -23.40 -7.20
CA ASP A 52 -2.11 -23.85 -8.44
C ASP A 52 -2.82 -22.78 -9.26
N GLY A 53 -2.87 -21.55 -8.74
CA GLY A 53 -3.53 -20.43 -9.41
C GLY A 53 -5.05 -20.46 -9.38
N LYS A 54 -5.66 -21.35 -8.61
CA LYS A 54 -7.12 -21.40 -8.47
C LYS A 54 -7.60 -20.12 -7.80
N GLN A 55 -8.60 -19.44 -8.38
CA GLN A 55 -9.23 -18.31 -7.74
C GLN A 55 -9.95 -18.74 -6.46
N LEU A 56 -9.65 -18.07 -5.34
CA LEU A 56 -10.20 -18.38 -4.03
C LEU A 56 -11.36 -17.46 -3.66
N TRP A 57 -11.21 -16.18 -3.88
CA TRP A 57 -12.25 -15.18 -3.62
C TRP A 57 -12.00 -13.92 -4.45
N GLU A 58 -13.02 -13.10 -4.53
CA GLU A 58 -12.95 -11.75 -5.09
C GLU A 58 -13.80 -10.78 -4.28
N LEU A 59 -13.50 -9.49 -4.37
CA LEU A 59 -14.25 -8.42 -3.75
C LEU A 59 -14.33 -7.26 -4.74
N GLU A 60 -15.53 -6.88 -5.14
CA GLU A 60 -15.75 -5.70 -5.95
C GLU A 60 -15.33 -4.43 -5.18
N THR A 61 -14.49 -3.64 -5.81
CA THR A 61 -14.05 -2.34 -5.30
C THR A 61 -14.80 -1.26 -6.08
N PRO A 62 -15.29 -0.20 -5.40
CA PRO A 62 -15.98 0.87 -6.10
C PRO A 62 -15.04 1.49 -7.14
N VAL A 63 -15.54 1.67 -8.34
CA VAL A 63 -14.84 2.40 -9.39
C VAL A 63 -15.51 3.76 -9.50
N GLY A 64 -14.74 4.82 -9.26
CA GLY A 64 -15.20 6.17 -9.53
C GLY A 64 -15.47 6.38 -11.02
N THR A 65 -16.27 7.39 -11.35
CA THR A 65 -16.44 7.80 -12.74
C THR A 65 -15.16 8.44 -13.28
N GLY A 66 -14.69 8.00 -14.42
CA GLY A 66 -13.50 8.53 -15.08
C GLY A 66 -12.33 7.55 -15.14
N ARG A 67 -11.11 8.08 -15.23
CA ARG A 67 -9.89 7.26 -15.31
C ARG A 67 -9.61 6.61 -13.95
N VAL A 68 -9.67 5.29 -13.89
CA VAL A 68 -9.38 4.52 -12.69
C VAL A 68 -7.89 4.19 -12.66
N ASN A 69 -7.20 4.68 -11.63
CA ASN A 69 -5.81 4.33 -11.37
C ASN A 69 -5.71 3.75 -9.95
N ASN A 70 -5.86 2.43 -9.83
CA ASN A 70 -5.56 1.72 -8.59
C ASN A 70 -4.06 1.43 -8.56
N ALA A 71 -3.27 2.42 -8.12
CA ALA A 71 -1.81 2.30 -8.09
C ALA A 71 -1.27 1.85 -6.74
N ALA A 72 -2.10 1.86 -5.70
CA ALA A 72 -1.74 1.33 -4.39
C ALA A 72 -1.78 -0.21 -4.40
N SER A 73 -0.81 -0.83 -3.75
CA SER A 73 -0.88 -2.25 -3.42
C SER A 73 -1.83 -2.48 -2.25
N PRO A 74 -2.54 -3.60 -2.17
CA PRO A 74 -3.25 -3.97 -0.95
C PRO A 74 -2.28 -4.14 0.21
N VAL A 75 -2.76 -3.97 1.45
CA VAL A 75 -1.99 -4.24 2.67
C VAL A 75 -2.68 -5.38 3.42
N ALA A 76 -1.97 -6.48 3.63
CA ALA A 76 -2.48 -7.66 4.30
C ALA A 76 -2.04 -7.70 5.77
N ASP A 77 -2.96 -8.07 6.68
CA ASP A 77 -2.72 -8.27 8.11
C ASP A 77 -3.58 -9.43 8.62
N GLY A 78 -2.96 -10.58 8.80
CA GLY A 78 -3.67 -11.81 9.16
C GLY A 78 -4.75 -12.16 8.13
N ASN A 79 -6.00 -12.13 8.56
CA ASN A 79 -7.17 -12.34 7.71
C ASN A 79 -7.84 -11.05 7.22
N LYS A 80 -7.23 -9.89 7.47
CA LYS A 80 -7.70 -8.59 7.01
C LYS A 80 -6.91 -8.10 5.82
N ILE A 81 -7.57 -7.33 4.96
CA ILE A 81 -6.96 -6.65 3.84
C ILE A 81 -7.44 -5.20 3.80
N TYR A 82 -6.49 -4.29 3.65
CA TYR A 82 -6.73 -2.87 3.47
C TYR A 82 -6.44 -2.49 2.02
N TYR A 83 -7.27 -1.67 1.44
CA TYR A 83 -7.13 -1.28 0.04
C TYR A 83 -7.63 0.15 -0.18
N THR A 84 -7.04 0.80 -1.16
CA THR A 84 -7.34 2.17 -1.52
C THR A 84 -7.10 2.39 -3.01
N GLY A 85 -7.66 3.46 -3.56
CA GLY A 85 -7.47 3.83 -4.95
C GLY A 85 -8.02 5.22 -5.20
N LEU A 86 -7.82 5.73 -6.40
CA LEU A 86 -8.32 7.04 -6.77
C LEU A 86 -9.85 7.08 -6.65
N ASN A 87 -10.37 8.04 -5.86
CA ASN A 87 -11.79 8.22 -5.55
C ASN A 87 -12.46 7.05 -4.80
N ASN A 88 -11.69 6.18 -4.19
CA ASN A 88 -12.18 4.95 -3.57
C ASN A 88 -12.16 4.97 -2.04
N GLY A 89 -11.60 6.01 -1.44
CA GLY A 89 -11.36 6.01 0.01
C GLY A 89 -10.30 4.98 0.42
N VAL A 90 -10.12 4.83 1.74
CA VAL A 90 -9.38 3.74 2.35
C VAL A 90 -10.39 2.75 2.94
N ASN A 91 -10.22 1.47 2.66
CA ASN A 91 -11.21 0.45 2.98
C ASN A 91 -10.56 -0.74 3.67
N ALA A 92 -11.34 -1.49 4.43
CA ALA A 92 -10.93 -2.76 5.01
C ALA A 92 -11.97 -3.85 4.76
N ALA A 93 -11.48 -5.06 4.55
CA ALA A 93 -12.28 -6.27 4.51
C ALA A 93 -11.63 -7.39 5.32
N GLU A 94 -12.45 -8.31 5.81
CA GLU A 94 -12.04 -9.53 6.49
C GLU A 94 -12.36 -10.73 5.61
N ILE A 95 -11.43 -11.66 5.53
CA ILE A 95 -11.58 -12.91 4.79
C ILE A 95 -11.65 -14.07 5.77
N LYS A 96 -12.69 -14.89 5.67
CA LYS A 96 -12.85 -16.12 6.45
C LYS A 96 -12.95 -17.31 5.55
N LYS A 97 -12.27 -18.41 5.91
CA LYS A 97 -12.37 -19.69 5.24
C LYS A 97 -13.38 -20.57 5.95
N ALA A 98 -14.25 -21.21 5.18
CA ALA A 98 -15.22 -22.20 5.68
C ALA A 98 -15.20 -23.43 4.76
N GLY A 99 -14.48 -24.46 5.19
CA GLY A 99 -14.20 -25.63 4.33
C GLY A 99 -13.34 -25.23 3.12
N SER A 100 -13.87 -25.44 1.91
CA SER A 100 -13.22 -25.04 0.66
C SER A 100 -13.56 -23.60 0.21
N ASN A 101 -14.51 -22.95 0.86
CA ASN A 101 -15.04 -21.66 0.45
C ASN A 101 -14.45 -20.50 1.27
N TYR A 102 -14.49 -19.32 0.68
CA TYR A 102 -14.07 -18.09 1.34
C TYR A 102 -15.23 -17.08 1.36
N THR A 103 -15.38 -16.40 2.48
CA THR A 103 -16.30 -15.28 2.63
C THR A 103 -15.49 -14.00 2.84
N VAL A 104 -15.84 -12.96 2.10
CA VAL A 104 -15.22 -11.63 2.23
C VAL A 104 -16.27 -10.67 2.78
N THR A 105 -15.96 -10.05 3.92
CA THR A 105 -16.85 -9.11 4.60
C THR A 105 -16.20 -7.74 4.66
N LYS A 106 -16.84 -6.73 4.09
CA LYS A 106 -16.39 -5.34 4.24
C LYS A 106 -16.54 -4.93 5.71
N LEU A 107 -15.45 -4.42 6.32
CA LEU A 107 -15.43 -4.00 7.72
C LEU A 107 -15.80 -2.52 7.86
N TRP A 108 -15.11 -1.68 7.11
CA TRP A 108 -15.30 -0.24 7.13
C TRP A 108 -14.79 0.41 5.84
N SER A 109 -15.22 1.66 5.61
CA SER A 109 -14.74 2.54 4.55
C SER A 109 -14.53 3.93 5.12
N ASN A 110 -13.38 4.53 4.86
CA ASN A 110 -13.08 5.91 5.17
C ASN A 110 -12.99 6.69 3.84
N PRO A 111 -13.97 7.53 3.50
CA PRO A 111 -13.99 8.27 2.25
C PRO A 111 -13.13 9.54 2.26
N ASP A 112 -12.63 9.97 3.42
CA ASP A 112 -11.94 11.25 3.59
C ASP A 112 -10.57 11.27 2.88
N PHE A 113 -9.95 10.08 2.75
CA PHE A 113 -8.63 9.95 2.14
C PHE A 113 -8.64 8.95 0.99
N THR A 114 -8.05 9.36 -0.10
CA THR A 114 -7.69 8.47 -1.20
C THR A 114 -6.18 8.58 -1.44
N THR A 115 -5.55 7.50 -1.84
CA THR A 115 -4.15 7.55 -2.29
C THR A 115 -4.11 7.47 -3.81
N VAL A 116 -3.14 8.15 -4.44
CA VAL A 116 -3.01 8.14 -5.90
C VAL A 116 -1.90 7.17 -6.33
N TYR A 117 -0.69 7.36 -5.82
CA TYR A 117 0.49 6.59 -6.24
C TYR A 117 1.28 6.02 -5.06
N ASN A 118 0.68 5.90 -3.89
CA ASN A 118 1.33 5.33 -2.73
C ASN A 118 0.46 4.28 -2.04
N THR A 119 1.15 3.31 -1.45
CA THR A 119 0.54 2.30 -0.59
C THR A 119 0.67 2.77 0.85
N PRO A 120 -0.41 2.81 1.63
CA PRO A 120 -0.32 3.09 3.06
C PRO A 120 0.53 2.04 3.79
N VAL A 121 1.19 2.47 4.86
CA VAL A 121 1.91 1.59 5.77
C VAL A 121 1.01 1.25 6.95
N LEU A 122 0.83 -0.04 7.23
CA LEU A 122 0.21 -0.52 8.47
C LEU A 122 1.28 -0.69 9.53
N LYS A 123 1.12 0.00 10.66
CA LYS A 123 2.03 -0.09 11.80
C LYS A 123 1.30 0.17 13.10
N ASP A 124 1.52 -0.71 14.08
CA ASP A 124 0.96 -0.62 15.44
C ASP A 124 -0.57 -0.40 15.47
N GLY A 125 -1.29 -1.06 14.53
CA GLY A 125 -2.73 -0.97 14.43
C GLY A 125 -3.27 0.28 13.71
N PHE A 126 -2.41 1.06 13.07
CA PHE A 126 -2.77 2.26 12.31
C PHE A 126 -2.25 2.20 10.87
N LEU A 127 -3.03 2.78 9.96
CA LEU A 127 -2.64 2.99 8.56
C LEU A 127 -2.15 4.42 8.38
N TYR A 128 -0.93 4.56 7.89
CA TYR A 128 -0.30 5.84 7.57
C TYR A 128 -0.15 5.99 6.07
N GLY A 129 -0.51 7.13 5.52
CA GLY A 129 -0.42 7.35 4.07
C GLY A 129 -0.31 8.82 3.70
N ILE A 130 -0.16 9.06 2.39
CA ILE A 130 -0.23 10.40 1.79
C ILE A 130 -1.46 10.43 0.92
N SER A 131 -2.39 11.34 1.21
CA SER A 131 -3.65 11.48 0.47
C SER A 131 -3.44 12.13 -0.90
N SER A 132 -4.47 12.03 -1.75
CA SER A 132 -4.55 12.76 -3.03
C SER A 132 -4.51 14.29 -2.86
N GLN A 133 -4.79 14.79 -1.66
CA GLN A 133 -4.66 16.20 -1.27
C GLN A 133 -3.26 16.54 -0.74
N SER A 134 -2.30 15.62 -0.89
CA SER A 134 -0.90 15.79 -0.45
C SER A 134 -0.74 15.98 1.06
N ARG A 135 -1.62 15.38 1.86
CA ARG A 135 -1.56 15.42 3.32
C ARG A 135 -1.21 14.04 3.88
N LEU A 136 -0.34 14.00 4.87
CA LEU A 136 -0.17 12.82 5.68
C LEU A 136 -1.41 12.57 6.51
N PHE A 137 -1.82 11.33 6.60
CA PHE A 137 -2.96 10.89 7.39
C PHE A 137 -2.63 9.65 8.22
N CYS A 138 -3.38 9.46 9.28
CA CYS A 138 -3.40 8.27 10.10
C CYS A 138 -4.85 7.82 10.30
N ILE A 139 -5.11 6.55 10.05
CA ILE A 139 -6.41 5.91 10.24
C ILE A 139 -6.25 4.75 11.22
N ASP A 140 -7.12 4.63 12.21
CA ASP A 140 -7.24 3.44 13.05
C ASP A 140 -7.66 2.24 12.19
N ALA A 141 -6.80 1.24 12.08
CA ALA A 141 -7.01 0.10 11.20
C ALA A 141 -8.15 -0.83 11.64
N GLY A 142 -8.51 -0.79 12.92
CA GLY A 142 -9.63 -1.57 13.46
C GLY A 142 -11.00 -0.95 13.17
N THR A 143 -11.08 0.36 13.16
CA THR A 143 -12.36 1.09 13.08
C THR A 143 -12.55 1.91 11.81
N GLY A 144 -11.48 2.20 11.08
CA GLY A 144 -11.49 3.07 9.90
C GLY A 144 -11.62 4.57 10.23
N LYS A 145 -11.62 4.94 11.51
CA LYS A 145 -11.71 6.35 11.91
C LYS A 145 -10.39 7.06 11.69
N THR A 146 -10.46 8.28 11.20
CA THR A 146 -9.31 9.18 11.11
C THR A 146 -8.81 9.50 12.51
N ALA A 147 -7.55 9.15 12.79
CA ALA A 147 -6.88 9.46 14.04
C ALA A 147 -6.30 10.87 14.00
N TRP A 148 -5.63 11.22 12.91
CA TRP A 148 -5.13 12.57 12.66
C TRP A 148 -4.84 12.81 11.16
N THR A 149 -4.72 14.07 10.81
CA THR A 149 -4.27 14.56 9.50
C THR A 149 -3.25 15.65 9.73
N ASP A 150 -2.14 15.62 8.98
CA ASP A 150 -1.19 16.74 8.96
C ASP A 150 -1.78 17.92 8.17
N GLU A 151 -1.89 19.06 8.83
CA GLU A 151 -2.39 20.30 8.23
C GLU A 151 -1.42 20.90 7.18
N THR A 152 -0.16 20.47 7.20
CA THR A 152 0.86 20.96 6.26
C THR A 152 0.76 20.18 4.95
N ALA A 153 0.21 20.80 3.91
CA ALA A 153 0.22 20.21 2.58
C ALA A 153 1.66 20.01 2.09
N LEU A 154 2.02 18.76 1.82
CA LEU A 154 3.37 18.40 1.35
C LEU A 154 3.63 18.74 -0.12
N GLN A 155 2.66 19.30 -0.82
CA GLN A 155 2.65 19.55 -2.26
C GLN A 155 3.05 18.32 -3.09
N ASN A 156 2.12 17.83 -3.92
CA ASN A 156 2.25 16.63 -4.74
C ASN A 156 2.14 15.29 -3.99
N PHE A 157 2.17 14.22 -4.76
CA PHE A 157 2.16 12.84 -4.29
C PHE A 157 3.54 12.45 -3.72
N GLY A 158 3.59 11.31 -3.07
CA GLY A 158 4.82 10.78 -2.49
C GLY A 158 4.67 9.31 -2.13
N SER A 159 5.66 8.80 -1.45
CA SER A 159 5.69 7.46 -0.88
C SER A 159 5.91 7.52 0.62
N ILE A 160 5.46 6.48 1.32
CA ILE A 160 5.71 6.28 2.74
C ILE A 160 6.25 4.88 2.95
N VAL A 161 7.29 4.74 3.79
CA VAL A 161 7.91 3.44 4.09
C VAL A 161 8.11 3.28 5.59
N ASP A 162 8.04 2.04 6.06
CA ASP A 162 8.41 1.66 7.42
C ASP A 162 9.94 1.52 7.52
N ALA A 163 10.56 2.33 8.36
CA ALA A 163 11.99 2.27 8.66
C ALA A 163 12.27 1.77 10.08
N GLY A 164 11.41 0.89 10.62
CA GLY A 164 11.52 0.30 11.94
C GLY A 164 10.92 1.19 13.03
N GLN A 165 11.71 2.00 13.70
CA GLN A 165 11.22 2.88 14.77
C GLN A 165 10.53 4.16 14.28
N VAL A 166 10.67 4.47 13.01
CA VAL A 166 10.09 5.66 12.37
C VAL A 166 9.46 5.28 11.03
N LEU A 167 8.60 6.14 10.55
CA LEU A 167 8.13 6.15 9.17
C LEU A 167 8.85 7.27 8.41
N ILE A 168 9.09 7.03 7.14
CA ILE A 168 9.69 8.00 6.23
C ILE A 168 8.68 8.29 5.12
N ALA A 169 8.25 9.54 5.02
CA ALA A 169 7.47 10.02 3.88
C ALA A 169 8.39 10.83 2.95
N LEU A 170 8.39 10.50 1.67
CA LEU A 170 9.17 11.16 0.64
C LEU A 170 8.24 11.63 -0.47
N THR A 171 8.20 12.93 -0.70
CA THR A 171 7.32 13.55 -1.69
C THR A 171 8.03 13.80 -3.02
N SER A 172 7.27 13.92 -4.09
CA SER A 172 7.81 14.16 -5.43
C SER A 172 8.51 15.52 -5.59
N ASN A 173 8.28 16.48 -4.69
CA ASN A 173 9.03 17.73 -4.59
C ASN A 173 10.21 17.67 -3.61
N SER A 174 10.71 16.44 -3.35
CA SER A 174 11.95 16.15 -2.61
C SER A 174 11.90 16.44 -1.11
N HIS A 175 10.72 16.61 -0.52
CA HIS A 175 10.58 16.70 0.94
C HIS A 175 10.64 15.30 1.56
N PHE A 176 11.60 15.13 2.46
CA PHE A 176 11.83 13.94 3.26
C PHE A 176 11.37 14.24 4.69
N VAL A 177 10.33 13.56 5.12
CA VAL A 177 9.71 13.74 6.44
C VAL A 177 9.88 12.48 7.24
N VAL A 178 10.49 12.59 8.41
CA VAL A 178 10.61 11.49 9.39
C VAL A 178 9.59 11.72 10.49
N LEU A 179 8.78 10.72 10.77
CA LEU A 179 7.78 10.75 11.83
C LEU A 179 7.82 9.50 12.70
N LYS A 180 7.57 9.63 13.99
CA LYS A 180 7.29 8.49 14.86
C LYS A 180 5.86 8.01 14.63
N PRO A 181 5.63 6.68 14.51
CA PRO A 181 4.27 6.14 14.54
C PRO A 181 3.58 6.56 15.83
N ASP A 182 2.41 7.18 15.71
CA ASP A 182 1.61 7.66 16.84
C ASP A 182 0.15 7.75 16.37
N GLY A 183 -0.74 7.01 17.03
CA GLY A 183 -2.16 7.00 16.70
C GLY A 183 -2.95 8.17 17.26
N GLN A 184 -2.33 9.09 18.02
CA GLN A 184 -3.02 10.20 18.65
C GLN A 184 -2.73 11.55 17.98
N LYS A 185 -1.51 11.70 17.43
CA LYS A 185 -1.08 12.95 16.82
C LYS A 185 0.01 12.75 15.75
N PHE A 186 0.12 13.71 14.87
CA PHE A 186 1.26 13.80 13.95
C PHE A 186 2.54 14.13 14.72
N ASN A 187 3.46 13.17 14.79
CA ASN A 187 4.71 13.27 15.56
C ASN A 187 5.92 13.37 14.63
N LYS A 188 6.12 14.55 14.05
CA LYS A 188 7.24 14.83 13.15
C LYS A 188 8.56 14.92 13.92
N VAL A 189 9.55 14.14 13.51
CA VAL A 189 10.91 14.12 14.08
C VAL A 189 11.84 15.02 13.28
N ALA A 190 11.79 14.95 11.96
CA ALA A 190 12.65 15.74 11.06
C ALA A 190 11.95 15.99 9.72
N GLN A 191 12.40 17.03 9.05
CA GLN A 191 12.02 17.33 7.67
C GLN A 191 13.20 17.97 6.95
N LEU A 192 13.54 17.45 5.77
CA LEU A 192 14.65 17.90 4.95
C LEU A 192 14.19 18.02 3.50
N LYS A 193 14.78 18.90 2.72
CA LYS A 193 14.71 18.86 1.26
C LYS A 193 15.97 18.14 0.76
N LEU A 194 15.82 17.05 0.04
CA LEU A 194 16.95 16.17 -0.32
C LEU A 194 17.51 16.44 -1.72
N ALA A 195 16.72 17.01 -2.62
CA ALA A 195 17.14 17.28 -4.00
C ALA A 195 16.46 18.54 -4.52
N GLU A 196 17.06 19.14 -5.56
CA GLU A 196 16.43 20.24 -6.31
C GLU A 196 15.54 19.74 -7.44
N THR A 197 15.72 18.48 -7.86
CA THR A 197 14.90 17.81 -8.87
C THR A 197 13.83 16.91 -8.23
N GLY A 198 12.84 16.48 -9.01
CA GLY A 198 11.75 15.64 -8.52
C GLY A 198 12.20 14.24 -8.12
N ILE A 199 11.52 13.67 -7.11
CA ILE A 199 11.72 12.28 -6.67
C ILE A 199 10.43 11.51 -6.91
N TYR A 200 10.50 10.45 -7.71
CA TYR A 200 9.35 9.62 -8.11
C TYR A 200 9.49 8.16 -7.66
N SER A 201 10.61 7.83 -7.02
CA SER A 201 10.89 6.49 -6.50
C SER A 201 10.64 6.43 -4.99
N HIS A 202 10.37 5.21 -4.52
CA HIS A 202 10.37 4.93 -3.09
C HIS A 202 11.79 5.03 -2.53
N PRO A 203 11.99 5.58 -1.31
CA PRO A 203 13.25 5.45 -0.61
C PRO A 203 13.50 3.98 -0.27
N ILE A 204 14.75 3.53 -0.37
CA ILE A 204 15.14 2.19 0.06
C ILE A 204 15.96 2.33 1.35
N VAL A 205 15.47 1.68 2.40
CA VAL A 205 16.14 1.66 3.71
C VAL A 205 16.80 0.29 3.91
N SER A 206 18.10 0.29 4.23
CA SER A 206 18.87 -0.91 4.49
C SER A 206 19.83 -0.68 5.66
N GLY A 207 19.47 -1.14 6.86
CA GLY A 207 20.19 -0.82 8.09
C GLY A 207 20.19 0.69 8.34
N ASN A 208 21.38 1.27 8.48
CA ASN A 208 21.55 2.72 8.65
C ASN A 208 21.72 3.48 7.32
N ARG A 209 21.42 2.87 6.17
CA ARG A 209 21.58 3.43 4.84
C ARG A 209 20.24 3.70 4.20
N ILE A 210 20.11 4.88 3.56
CA ILE A 210 18.91 5.29 2.83
C ILE A 210 19.35 5.68 1.41
N PHE A 211 18.79 4.97 0.42
CA PHE A 211 19.04 5.26 -0.99
C PHE A 211 17.87 6.07 -1.55
N ILE A 212 18.19 7.18 -2.17
CA ILE A 212 17.22 8.09 -2.79
C ILE A 212 17.59 8.29 -4.25
N LYS A 213 16.64 8.05 -5.15
CA LYS A 213 16.79 8.33 -6.60
C LYS A 213 15.94 9.54 -6.96
N ASP A 214 16.57 10.63 -7.33
CA ASP A 214 15.92 11.76 -7.99
C ASP A 214 16.05 11.65 -9.53
N VAL A 215 15.67 12.68 -10.28
CA VAL A 215 15.75 12.63 -11.75
C VAL A 215 17.19 12.43 -12.24
N GLU A 216 18.18 13.01 -11.60
CA GLU A 216 19.56 13.09 -12.07
C GLU A 216 20.49 12.11 -11.36
N SER A 217 20.26 11.82 -10.07
CA SER A 217 21.21 11.12 -9.22
C SER A 217 20.60 9.98 -8.41
N LEU A 218 21.43 9.04 -8.00
CA LEU A 218 21.16 8.05 -6.94
C LEU A 218 22.08 8.39 -5.78
N THR A 219 21.51 8.85 -4.67
CA THR A 219 22.24 9.31 -3.50
C THR A 219 22.09 8.33 -2.34
N LEU A 220 23.20 8.04 -1.66
CA LEU A 220 23.24 7.28 -0.42
C LEU A 220 23.40 8.23 0.76
N TYR A 221 22.47 8.17 1.69
CA TYR A 221 22.53 8.80 3.00
C TYR A 221 22.84 7.76 4.07
N THR A 222 23.65 8.15 5.06
CA THR A 222 23.95 7.30 6.23
C THR A 222 23.41 7.98 7.48
N VAL A 223 22.69 7.24 8.30
CA VAL A 223 22.18 7.69 9.60
C VAL A 223 23.14 7.19 10.67
N ASN A 224 23.70 8.10 11.46
CA ASN A 224 24.63 7.81 12.56
C ASN A 224 23.87 7.65 13.89
#